data_2aa02f798f5690e3bbb79bcbdb517af2
#
_entry.id   2aa02f798f5690e3bbb79bcbdb517af2
#
_cell.length_a   1.000
_cell.length_b   1.000
_cell.length_c   1.000
_cell.angle_alpha   90.00
_cell.angle_beta   90.00
_cell.angle_gamma   90.00
#
_symmetry.space_group_name_H-M   'P 1'
#
loop_
_entity.id
_entity.type
_entity.pdbx_description
1 polymer ?
#
loop_
_entity_poly.entity_id
_entity_poly.type
_entity_poly.pdbx_seq_one_letter_code
_entity_poly.pdbx_strand_id
1 'polypeptide(L)'
;MARTKNRYRKETIIEEVSLQTYRTGIYIRLSKERTETWRNKSQSLETQESLARAFAKEKGLTVTKCYIDYEYSGTTFNRPAYQDMMEDIKKGIINCILIRDLSRLGRNYIEMGRLIDKVFPFLGVRLISINDNLDTLNGLEDKKSFEVEINNLVNDLYSKDISKKVMTYHIQQASQGYYIGTSAPYGYRIDRN
;
A
#
# COMPACT_ATOMS: atom_id res chain seq x y z
N MET A 1 27.18 -24.61 26.66
CA MET A 1 27.48 -23.17 26.82
C MET A 1 27.21 -22.29 25.63
N ALA A 2 26.35 -22.70 24.68
CA ALA A 2 26.05 -21.92 23.44
C ALA A 2 24.73 -21.13 23.47
N ARG A 3 23.96 -21.19 24.57
CA ARG A 3 22.62 -20.56 24.64
C ARG A 3 22.61 -19.12 25.19
N THR A 4 23.68 -18.67 25.81
CA THR A 4 23.75 -17.36 26.49
C THR A 4 24.12 -16.21 25.54
N LYS A 5 24.91 -16.45 24.48
CA LYS A 5 25.33 -15.41 23.53
C LYS A 5 24.19 -14.82 22.69
N ASN A 6 23.10 -15.58 22.44
CA ASN A 6 22.05 -15.15 21.58
C ASN A 6 21.00 -14.24 22.29
N ARG A 7 20.91 -14.33 23.61
CA ARG A 7 19.99 -13.52 24.43
C ARG A 7 20.50 -12.09 24.58
N TYR A 8 21.78 -11.92 24.83
CA TYR A 8 22.43 -10.61 24.95
C TYR A 8 22.39 -9.83 23.61
N ARG A 9 22.52 -10.52 22.47
CA ARG A 9 22.46 -9.88 21.16
C ARG A 9 21.05 -9.37 20.79
N LYS A 10 20.00 -10.05 21.26
CA LYS A 10 18.61 -9.63 21.07
C LYS A 10 18.26 -8.43 21.96
N GLU A 11 18.71 -8.41 23.20
CA GLU A 11 18.48 -7.31 24.13
C GLU A 11 19.24 -6.04 23.71
N THR A 12 20.48 -6.17 23.24
CA THR A 12 21.26 -5.02 22.73
C THR A 12 20.66 -4.40 21.46
N ILE A 13 20.10 -5.22 20.57
CA ILE A 13 19.43 -4.72 19.37
C ILE A 13 18.13 -3.99 19.73
N ILE A 14 17.39 -4.46 20.73
CA ILE A 14 16.16 -3.81 21.19
C ILE A 14 16.47 -2.48 21.89
N GLU A 15 17.54 -2.39 22.67
CA GLU A 15 17.98 -1.13 23.31
C GLU A 15 18.48 -0.11 22.29
N GLU A 16 19.27 -0.49 21.28
CA GLU A 16 19.70 0.42 20.22
C GLU A 16 18.54 0.93 19.37
N VAL A 17 17.54 0.10 19.09
CA VAL A 17 16.33 0.49 18.35
C VAL A 17 15.43 1.44 19.17
N SER A 18 15.41 1.31 20.50
CA SER A 18 14.62 2.19 21.37
C SER A 18 15.20 3.60 21.50
N LEU A 19 16.50 3.80 21.19
CA LEU A 19 17.17 5.11 21.19
C LEU A 19 17.07 5.86 19.86
N GLN A 20 16.56 5.23 18.80
CA GLN A 20 16.45 5.87 17.51
C GLN A 20 15.26 6.85 17.49
N THR A 21 15.55 8.14 17.52
CA THR A 21 14.53 9.18 17.41
C THR A 21 13.96 9.18 15.98
N TYR A 22 12.68 8.83 15.84
CA TYR A 22 12.00 8.85 14.56
C TYR A 22 11.46 10.25 14.25
N ARG A 23 12.00 10.85 13.20
CA ARG A 23 11.48 12.10 12.59
C ARG A 23 10.45 11.70 11.54
N THR A 24 9.17 11.84 11.88
CA THR A 24 8.06 11.27 11.13
C THR A 24 7.44 12.27 10.17
N GLY A 25 7.34 11.88 8.91
CA GLY A 25 6.52 12.54 7.91
C GLY A 25 5.15 11.85 7.83
N ILE A 26 4.07 12.60 8.00
CA ILE A 26 2.71 12.10 7.75
C ILE A 26 2.40 12.34 6.28
N TYR A 27 1.99 11.29 5.55
CA TYR A 27 1.56 11.42 4.16
C TYR A 27 0.06 11.14 4.01
N ILE A 28 -0.65 12.12 3.43
CA ILE A 28 -2.10 12.07 3.21
C ILE A 28 -2.38 12.28 1.73
N ARG A 29 -3.23 11.43 1.15
CA ARG A 29 -3.71 11.59 -0.22
C ARG A 29 -5.24 11.54 -0.27
N LEU A 30 -5.82 12.58 -0.85
CA LEU A 30 -7.26 12.65 -1.12
C LEU A 30 -7.53 12.41 -2.60
N SER A 31 -8.49 11.53 -2.89
CA SER A 31 -8.98 11.30 -4.25
C SER A 31 -10.03 12.36 -4.62
N LYS A 32 -10.12 12.67 -5.91
CA LYS A 32 -11.18 13.52 -6.45
C LYS A 32 -12.48 12.72 -6.52
N GLU A 33 -13.30 12.77 -5.48
CA GLU A 33 -14.67 12.29 -5.58
C GLU A 33 -15.55 13.36 -6.21
N ARG A 34 -16.37 12.96 -7.19
CA ARG A 34 -17.14 13.87 -8.07
C ARG A 34 -18.22 14.69 -7.36
N THR A 35 -18.48 14.44 -6.10
CA THR A 35 -19.66 14.95 -5.38
C THR A 35 -19.36 15.72 -4.08
N GLU A 36 -18.11 15.88 -3.69
CA GLU A 36 -17.80 16.54 -2.41
C GLU A 36 -17.58 18.05 -2.59
N THR A 37 -18.34 18.85 -1.82
CA THR A 37 -18.09 20.28 -1.65
C THR A 37 -16.77 20.52 -0.90
N TRP A 38 -16.13 21.68 -1.14
CA TRP A 38 -14.86 22.07 -0.48
C TRP A 38 -14.89 21.93 1.05
N ARG A 39 -16.05 22.14 1.66
CA ARG A 39 -16.25 22.03 3.12
C ARG A 39 -16.09 20.58 3.61
N ASN A 40 -16.58 19.60 2.88
CA ASN A 40 -16.43 18.17 3.22
C ASN A 40 -15.00 17.68 3.02
N LYS A 41 -14.29 18.25 2.04
CA LYS A 41 -12.87 17.91 1.78
C LYS A 41 -11.93 18.38 2.87
N SER A 42 -12.08 19.63 3.34
CA SER A 42 -11.27 20.15 4.44
C SER A 42 -11.51 19.38 5.74
N GLN A 43 -12.77 19.06 6.04
CA GLN A 43 -13.14 18.28 7.23
C GLN A 43 -12.59 16.84 7.16
N SER A 44 -12.63 16.21 6.00
CA SER A 44 -12.03 14.88 5.80
C SER A 44 -10.52 14.89 5.98
N LEU A 45 -9.83 15.94 5.51
CA LEU A 45 -8.40 16.12 5.69
C LEU A 45 -8.02 16.32 7.15
N GLU A 46 -8.67 17.27 7.81
CA GLU A 46 -8.44 17.58 9.22
C GLU A 46 -8.64 16.35 10.10
N THR A 47 -9.67 15.56 9.80
CA THR A 47 -9.93 14.30 10.50
C THR A 47 -8.81 13.28 10.27
N GLN A 48 -8.33 13.11 9.04
CA GLN A 48 -7.24 12.18 8.74
C GLN A 48 -5.92 12.62 9.36
N GLU A 49 -5.62 13.92 9.31
CA GLU A 49 -4.42 14.45 9.93
C GLU A 49 -4.45 14.34 11.46
N SER A 50 -5.58 14.67 12.09
CA SER A 50 -5.72 14.56 13.55
C SER A 50 -5.60 13.11 14.04
N LEU A 51 -6.18 12.15 13.33
CA LEU A 51 -6.03 10.72 13.62
C LEU A 51 -4.57 10.26 13.50
N ALA A 52 -3.88 10.65 12.43
CA ALA A 52 -2.48 10.31 12.23
C ALA A 52 -1.57 10.93 13.31
N ARG A 53 -1.84 12.19 13.71
CA ARG A 53 -1.11 12.86 14.79
C ARG A 53 -1.38 12.23 16.16
N ALA A 54 -2.62 11.83 16.45
CA ALA A 54 -2.98 11.13 17.66
C ALA A 54 -2.25 9.78 17.75
N PHE A 55 -2.24 9.00 16.67
CA PHE A 55 -1.50 7.74 16.58
C PHE A 55 0.02 7.96 16.76
N ALA A 56 0.58 8.97 16.09
CA ALA A 56 2.00 9.30 16.24
C ALA A 56 2.35 9.61 17.70
N LYS A 57 1.51 10.37 18.39
CA LYS A 57 1.68 10.71 19.81
C LYS A 57 1.61 9.47 20.70
N GLU A 58 0.65 8.57 20.45
CA GLU A 58 0.53 7.30 21.19
C GLU A 58 1.77 6.41 21.02
N LYS A 59 2.34 6.37 19.83
CA LYS A 59 3.56 5.61 19.50
C LYS A 59 4.87 6.34 19.85
N GLY A 60 4.82 7.52 20.45
CA GLY A 60 6.02 8.30 20.80
C GLY A 60 6.82 8.80 19.59
N LEU A 61 6.15 8.99 18.43
CA LEU A 61 6.78 9.46 17.20
C LEU A 61 6.79 10.98 17.13
N THR A 62 7.92 11.57 16.75
CA THR A 62 8.04 13.01 16.53
C THR A 62 7.60 13.38 15.12
N VAL A 63 6.45 14.06 14.98
CA VAL A 63 5.95 14.52 13.69
C VAL A 63 6.71 15.78 13.25
N THR A 64 7.43 15.67 12.15
CA THR A 64 8.26 16.76 11.59
C THR A 64 7.48 17.54 10.53
N LYS A 65 6.79 16.84 9.61
CA LYS A 65 6.10 17.49 8.47
C LYS A 65 4.90 16.65 8.02
N CYS A 66 3.90 17.33 7.46
CA CYS A 66 2.75 16.69 6.83
C CYS A 66 2.81 16.97 5.32
N TYR A 67 2.66 15.93 4.51
CA TYR A 67 2.66 15.97 3.05
C TYR A 67 1.28 15.62 2.54
N ILE A 68 0.69 16.50 1.75
CA ILE A 68 -0.72 16.37 1.36
C ILE A 68 -0.83 16.50 -0.15
N ASP A 69 -1.30 15.44 -0.80
CA ASP A 69 -1.64 15.43 -2.21
C ASP A 69 -3.17 15.46 -2.40
N TYR A 70 -3.65 16.52 -3.05
CA TYR A 70 -5.06 16.69 -3.41
C TYR A 70 -5.30 16.25 -4.85
N GLU A 71 -6.40 15.50 -5.06
CA GLU A 71 -6.92 15.17 -6.39
C GLU A 71 -5.99 14.29 -7.26
N TYR A 72 -4.97 13.68 -6.67
CA TYR A 72 -4.06 12.79 -7.39
C TYR A 72 -4.53 11.33 -7.36
N SER A 73 -4.40 10.66 -8.51
CA SER A 73 -4.64 9.23 -8.61
C SER A 73 -3.57 8.43 -7.85
N GLY A 74 -3.96 7.29 -7.29
CA GLY A 74 -2.99 6.35 -6.70
C GLY A 74 -2.22 5.52 -7.73
N THR A 75 -2.45 5.72 -9.03
CA THR A 75 -1.81 4.95 -10.11
C THR A 75 -0.45 5.51 -10.55
N THR A 76 -0.16 6.77 -10.24
CA THR A 76 1.11 7.43 -10.59
C THR A 76 1.80 7.97 -9.35
N PHE A 77 3.14 7.98 -9.33
CA PHE A 77 3.95 8.61 -8.29
C PHE A 77 4.36 10.06 -8.63
N ASN A 78 3.89 10.59 -9.76
CA ASN A 78 4.14 11.99 -10.13
C ASN A 78 3.18 12.91 -9.35
N ARG A 79 3.44 13.08 -8.04
CA ARG A 79 2.65 13.84 -7.08
C ARG A 79 3.59 14.76 -6.32
N PRO A 80 3.31 16.08 -6.25
CA PRO A 80 4.23 17.04 -5.66
C PRO A 80 4.59 16.73 -4.20
N ALA A 81 3.58 16.52 -3.33
CA ALA A 81 3.85 16.25 -1.92
C ALA A 81 4.54 14.90 -1.70
N TYR A 82 4.27 13.89 -2.53
CA TYR A 82 5.01 12.62 -2.50
C TYR A 82 6.47 12.83 -2.90
N GLN A 83 6.74 13.64 -3.93
CA GLN A 83 8.11 13.95 -4.36
C GLN A 83 8.88 14.70 -3.28
N ASP A 84 8.27 15.71 -2.67
CA ASP A 84 8.83 16.44 -1.54
C ASP A 84 9.16 15.52 -0.36
N MET A 85 8.26 14.58 -0.04
CA MET A 85 8.49 13.58 0.99
C MET A 85 9.71 12.71 0.65
N MET A 86 9.83 12.23 -0.59
CA MET A 86 10.96 11.41 -1.02
C MET A 86 12.28 12.19 -1.03
N GLU A 87 12.26 13.49 -1.33
CA GLU A 87 13.43 14.36 -1.19
C GLU A 87 13.84 14.55 0.26
N ASP A 88 12.88 14.82 1.15
CA ASP A 88 13.15 14.99 2.58
C ASP A 88 13.69 13.68 3.21
N ILE A 89 13.26 12.51 2.73
CA ILE A 89 13.86 11.22 3.07
C ILE A 89 15.32 11.15 2.63
N LYS A 90 15.61 11.45 1.36
CA LYS A 90 16.98 11.41 0.82
C LYS A 90 17.92 12.38 1.54
N LYS A 91 17.39 13.53 1.97
CA LYS A 91 18.13 14.52 2.77
C LYS A 91 18.27 14.13 4.24
N GLY A 92 17.62 13.04 4.68
CA GLY A 92 17.60 12.59 6.06
C GLY A 92 16.81 13.50 7.00
N ILE A 93 15.94 14.38 6.47
CA ILE A 93 15.07 15.24 7.28
C ILE A 93 14.04 14.42 8.02
N ILE A 94 13.47 13.40 7.35
CA ILE A 94 12.60 12.40 7.94
C ILE A 94 13.17 11.00 7.73
N ASN A 95 12.97 10.11 8.71
CA ASN A 95 13.38 8.71 8.67
C ASN A 95 12.23 7.75 9.04
N CYS A 96 11.01 8.28 9.13
CA CYS A 96 9.81 7.50 9.36
C CYS A 96 8.66 8.09 8.52
N ILE A 97 7.87 7.23 7.90
CA ILE A 97 6.67 7.61 7.14
C ILE A 97 5.47 7.01 7.86
N LEU A 98 4.47 7.85 8.14
CA LEU A 98 3.19 7.44 8.70
C LEU A 98 2.09 7.69 7.68
N ILE A 99 1.36 6.64 7.31
CA ILE A 99 0.23 6.67 6.39
C ILE A 99 -1.00 6.02 7.03
N ARG A 100 -2.18 6.37 6.54
CA ARG A 100 -3.42 5.75 6.99
C ARG A 100 -3.54 4.31 6.48
N ASP A 101 -3.34 4.11 5.19
CA ASP A 101 -3.39 2.84 4.48
C ASP A 101 -2.41 2.86 3.29
N LEU A 102 -1.94 1.69 2.87
CA LEU A 102 -0.96 1.55 1.78
C LEU A 102 -1.46 2.10 0.45
N SER A 103 -2.78 2.10 0.23
CA SER A 103 -3.37 2.66 -0.97
C SER A 103 -3.10 4.16 -1.12
N ARG A 104 -2.79 4.87 -0.03
CA ARG A 104 -2.37 6.29 -0.06
C ARG A 104 -1.02 6.45 -0.72
N LEU A 105 -0.09 5.56 -0.44
CA LEU A 105 1.24 5.60 -1.04
C LEU A 105 1.20 5.25 -2.54
N GLY A 106 0.46 4.20 -2.93
CA GLY A 106 0.28 3.81 -4.32
C GLY A 106 -0.79 2.73 -4.50
N ARG A 107 -1.26 2.57 -5.73
CA ARG A 107 -2.16 1.47 -6.13
C ARG A 107 -1.44 0.41 -6.96
N ASN A 108 -0.20 0.67 -7.36
CA ASN A 108 0.63 -0.32 -8.04
C ASN A 108 1.38 -1.14 -6.98
N TYR A 109 0.89 -2.33 -6.70
CA TYR A 109 1.42 -3.21 -5.67
C TYR A 109 2.84 -3.69 -5.94
N ILE A 110 3.23 -3.83 -7.21
CA ILE A 110 4.59 -4.22 -7.59
C ILE A 110 5.59 -3.12 -7.21
N GLU A 111 5.25 -1.86 -7.51
CA GLU A 111 6.08 -0.71 -7.14
C GLU A 111 6.10 -0.51 -5.63
N MET A 112 4.95 -0.71 -4.96
CA MET A 112 4.84 -0.66 -3.51
C MET A 112 5.71 -1.70 -2.83
N GLY A 113 5.67 -2.95 -3.28
CA GLY A 113 6.55 -4.01 -2.78
C GLY A 113 8.03 -3.63 -2.92
N ARG A 114 8.44 -3.11 -4.09
CA ARG A 114 9.82 -2.63 -4.28
C ARG A 114 10.21 -1.49 -3.34
N LEU A 115 9.29 -0.55 -3.05
CA LEU A 115 9.54 0.54 -2.11
C LEU A 115 9.74 -0.01 -0.69
N ILE A 116 8.84 -0.89 -0.25
CA ILE A 116 8.85 -1.44 1.12
C ILE A 116 10.02 -2.40 1.35
N ASP A 117 10.32 -3.27 0.36
CA ASP A 117 11.33 -4.33 0.54
C ASP A 117 12.75 -3.88 0.23
N LYS A 118 12.92 -2.89 -0.65
CA LYS A 118 14.24 -2.48 -1.14
C LYS A 118 14.55 -1.03 -0.82
N VAL A 119 13.68 -0.09 -1.20
CA VAL A 119 14.01 1.34 -1.18
C VAL A 119 14.01 1.87 0.25
N PHE A 120 12.95 1.65 1.02
CA PHE A 120 12.86 2.16 2.39
C PHE A 120 13.88 1.52 3.34
N PRO A 121 14.12 0.18 3.32
CA PRO A 121 15.19 -0.40 4.11
C PRO A 121 16.58 0.10 3.72
N PHE A 122 16.86 0.29 2.41
CA PHE A 122 18.13 0.84 1.94
C PHE A 122 18.35 2.28 2.42
N LEU A 123 17.30 3.09 2.50
CA LEU A 123 17.33 4.47 3.00
C LEU A 123 17.21 4.56 4.53
N GLY A 124 17.09 3.44 5.24
CA GLY A 124 16.90 3.42 6.69
C GLY A 124 15.57 4.04 7.14
N VAL A 125 14.53 3.95 6.30
CA VAL A 125 13.21 4.55 6.55
C VAL A 125 12.25 3.51 7.12
N ARG A 126 11.65 3.84 8.28
CA ARG A 126 10.53 3.09 8.85
C ARG A 126 9.23 3.49 8.18
N LEU A 127 8.43 2.53 7.76
CA LEU A 127 7.07 2.75 7.26
C LEU A 127 6.06 2.19 8.24
N ILE A 128 5.06 3.01 8.56
CA ILE A 128 3.93 2.63 9.41
C ILE A 128 2.63 2.90 8.64
N SER A 129 1.81 1.87 8.49
CA SER A 129 0.44 1.97 7.98
C SER A 129 -0.55 1.64 9.09
N ILE A 130 -1.44 2.60 9.40
CA ILE A 130 -2.34 2.50 10.56
C ILE A 130 -3.37 1.40 10.36
N ASN A 131 -4.11 1.45 9.24
CA ASN A 131 -5.23 0.53 8.99
C ASN A 131 -4.76 -0.87 8.59
N ASP A 132 -3.57 -0.98 7.98
CA ASP A 132 -3.01 -2.27 7.55
C ASP A 132 -2.20 -2.93 8.66
N ASN A 133 -2.11 -2.31 9.86
CA ASN A 133 -1.30 -2.76 11.00
C ASN A 133 0.16 -3.11 10.61
N LEU A 134 0.70 -2.40 9.61
CA LEU A 134 2.04 -2.62 9.12
C LEU A 134 3.02 -1.67 9.82
N ASP A 135 4.09 -2.25 10.38
CA ASP A 135 5.24 -1.51 10.90
C ASP A 135 6.52 -2.22 10.49
N THR A 136 7.30 -1.59 9.61
CA THR A 136 8.54 -2.22 9.10
C THR A 136 9.62 -2.42 10.17
N LEU A 137 9.44 -1.84 11.37
CA LEU A 137 10.33 -2.09 12.50
C LEU A 137 10.12 -3.47 13.15
N ASN A 138 8.87 -3.96 13.17
CA ASN A 138 8.51 -5.21 13.85
C ASN A 138 9.03 -6.48 13.14
N GLY A 139 9.74 -6.34 12.03
CA GLY A 139 10.56 -7.37 11.42
C GLY A 139 9.82 -8.35 10.50
N LEU A 140 10.31 -9.60 10.46
CA LEU A 140 9.97 -10.63 9.47
C LEU A 140 8.52 -11.15 9.54
N GLU A 141 7.82 -11.00 10.65
CA GLU A 141 6.45 -11.52 10.80
C GLU A 141 5.44 -10.60 10.10
N ASP A 142 5.56 -9.29 10.28
CA ASP A 142 4.68 -8.32 9.60
C ASP A 142 4.97 -8.27 8.10
N LYS A 143 6.25 -8.43 7.70
CA LYS A 143 6.61 -8.52 6.27
C LYS A 143 6.03 -9.74 5.57
N LYS A 144 6.06 -10.92 6.22
CA LYS A 144 5.48 -12.15 5.64
C LYS A 144 3.96 -12.07 5.53
N SER A 145 3.31 -11.50 6.54
CA SER A 145 1.86 -11.25 6.50
C SER A 145 1.51 -10.33 5.34
N PHE A 146 2.27 -9.25 5.16
CA PHE A 146 2.10 -8.29 4.10
C PHE A 146 2.39 -8.86 2.69
N GLU A 147 3.44 -9.67 2.53
CA GLU A 147 3.71 -10.37 1.26
C GLU A 147 2.55 -11.31 0.89
N VAL A 148 1.98 -12.01 1.86
CA VAL A 148 0.82 -12.88 1.63
C VAL A 148 -0.41 -12.07 1.23
N GLU A 149 -0.68 -10.95 1.89
CA GLU A 149 -1.81 -10.06 1.54
C GLU A 149 -1.64 -9.44 0.14
N ILE A 150 -0.43 -8.98 -0.20
CA ILE A 150 -0.13 -8.47 -1.56
C ILE A 150 -0.30 -9.57 -2.58
N ASN A 151 0.24 -10.75 -2.36
CA ASN A 151 0.13 -11.86 -3.30
C ASN A 151 -1.33 -12.28 -3.51
N ASN A 152 -2.13 -12.33 -2.44
CA ASN A 152 -3.56 -12.62 -2.53
C ASN A 152 -4.29 -11.54 -3.35
N LEU A 153 -4.00 -10.28 -3.10
CA LEU A 153 -4.62 -9.17 -3.83
C LEU A 153 -4.19 -9.13 -5.31
N VAL A 154 -2.93 -9.42 -5.61
CA VAL A 154 -2.44 -9.55 -7.00
C VAL A 154 -3.16 -10.70 -7.71
N ASN A 155 -3.32 -11.84 -7.04
CA ASN A 155 -4.05 -12.99 -7.57
C ASN A 155 -5.52 -12.66 -7.84
N ASP A 156 -6.19 -11.93 -6.94
CA ASP A 156 -7.57 -11.48 -7.10
C ASP A 156 -7.72 -10.53 -8.29
N LEU A 157 -6.79 -9.58 -8.44
CA LEU A 157 -6.79 -8.64 -9.56
C LEU A 157 -6.52 -9.36 -10.89
N TYR A 158 -5.61 -10.31 -10.90
CA TYR A 158 -5.30 -11.13 -12.06
C TYR A 158 -6.52 -11.98 -12.48
N SER A 159 -7.20 -12.59 -11.52
CA SER A 159 -8.43 -13.34 -11.76
C SER A 159 -9.54 -12.46 -12.35
N LYS A 160 -9.71 -11.23 -11.85
CA LYS A 160 -10.69 -10.26 -12.38
C LYS A 160 -10.33 -9.78 -13.79
N ASP A 161 -9.05 -9.57 -14.08
CA ASP A 161 -8.58 -9.18 -15.42
C ASP A 161 -8.79 -10.30 -16.44
N ILE A 162 -8.45 -11.55 -16.09
CA ILE A 162 -8.73 -12.71 -16.91
C ILE A 162 -10.23 -12.86 -17.17
N SER A 163 -11.08 -12.76 -16.13
CA SER A 163 -12.53 -12.84 -16.26
C SER A 163 -13.07 -11.79 -17.24
N LYS A 164 -12.59 -10.56 -17.17
CA LYS A 164 -12.97 -9.50 -18.14
C LYS A 164 -12.53 -9.84 -19.56
N LYS A 165 -11.30 -10.32 -19.75
CA LYS A 165 -10.77 -10.69 -21.07
C LYS A 165 -11.57 -11.84 -21.68
N VAL A 166 -11.85 -12.88 -20.88
CA VAL A 166 -12.68 -14.02 -21.30
C VAL A 166 -14.08 -13.57 -21.65
N MET A 167 -14.71 -12.73 -20.84
CA MET A 167 -16.05 -12.21 -21.11
C MET A 167 -16.08 -11.37 -22.39
N THR A 168 -15.09 -10.49 -22.60
CA THR A 168 -14.95 -9.71 -23.83
C THR A 168 -14.81 -10.60 -25.05
N TYR A 169 -13.96 -11.64 -24.97
CA TYR A 169 -13.81 -12.63 -26.03
C TYR A 169 -15.14 -13.35 -26.32
N HIS A 170 -15.86 -13.80 -25.30
CA HIS A 170 -17.15 -14.46 -25.46
C HIS A 170 -18.19 -13.53 -26.14
N ILE A 171 -18.27 -12.28 -25.73
CA ILE A 171 -19.17 -11.29 -26.35
C ILE A 171 -18.82 -11.10 -27.83
N GLN A 172 -17.54 -10.99 -28.15
CA GLN A 172 -17.07 -10.84 -29.53
C GLN A 172 -17.41 -12.07 -30.37
N GLN A 173 -17.18 -13.28 -29.87
CA GLN A 173 -17.52 -14.52 -30.57
C GLN A 173 -19.04 -14.63 -30.78
N ALA A 174 -19.84 -14.34 -29.75
CA ALA A 174 -21.28 -14.33 -29.85
C ALA A 174 -21.81 -13.32 -30.89
N SER A 175 -21.22 -12.13 -30.97
CA SER A 175 -21.58 -11.12 -31.96
C SER A 175 -21.27 -11.54 -33.40
N GLN A 176 -20.33 -12.46 -33.59
CA GLN A 176 -19.98 -13.06 -34.87
C GLN A 176 -20.82 -14.32 -35.19
N GLY A 177 -21.75 -14.68 -34.31
CA GLY A 177 -22.63 -15.82 -34.49
C GLY A 177 -22.05 -17.18 -34.03
N TYR A 178 -20.87 -17.19 -33.40
CA TYR A 178 -20.30 -18.41 -32.85
C TYR A 178 -21.00 -18.82 -31.56
N TYR A 179 -21.24 -20.11 -31.42
CA TYR A 179 -21.77 -20.70 -30.20
C TYR A 179 -20.64 -20.87 -29.14
N ILE A 180 -20.83 -20.33 -27.97
CA ILE A 180 -19.79 -20.29 -26.91
C ILE A 180 -19.99 -21.37 -25.85
N GLY A 181 -21.14 -22.05 -25.84
CA GLY A 181 -21.47 -23.09 -24.86
C GLY A 181 -20.59 -24.33 -24.99
N THR A 182 -20.26 -24.98 -23.87
CA THR A 182 -19.51 -26.22 -23.81
C THR A 182 -20.35 -27.43 -24.21
N SER A 183 -21.69 -27.33 -24.11
CA SER A 183 -22.64 -28.38 -24.47
C SER A 183 -23.74 -27.81 -25.36
N ALA A 184 -24.22 -28.61 -26.32
CA ALA A 184 -25.34 -28.18 -27.14
C ALA A 184 -26.59 -27.93 -26.30
N PRO A 185 -27.38 -26.87 -26.60
CA PRO A 185 -28.69 -26.66 -25.98
C PRO A 185 -29.63 -27.84 -26.31
N TYR A 186 -30.68 -27.99 -25.46
CA TYR A 186 -31.69 -29.02 -25.72
C TYR A 186 -32.26 -28.93 -27.15
N GLY A 187 -32.28 -30.02 -27.88
CA GLY A 187 -32.74 -30.11 -29.28
C GLY A 187 -31.67 -29.81 -30.34
N TYR A 188 -30.44 -29.50 -29.95
CA TYR A 188 -29.34 -29.23 -30.89
C TYR A 188 -28.19 -30.24 -30.71
N ARG A 189 -27.44 -30.46 -31.78
CA ARG A 189 -26.26 -31.32 -31.79
C ARG A 189 -25.05 -30.54 -32.25
N ILE A 190 -23.91 -30.68 -31.54
CA ILE A 190 -22.66 -30.05 -31.99
C ILE A 190 -22.13 -30.84 -33.18
N ASP A 191 -21.96 -30.17 -34.32
CA ASP A 191 -21.25 -30.71 -35.46
C ASP A 191 -19.74 -30.48 -35.24
N ARG A 192 -18.98 -31.56 -35.18
CA ARG A 192 -17.52 -31.50 -34.98
C ARG A 192 -16.86 -31.77 -36.35
N ASN A 193 -16.92 -30.77 -37.24
CA ASN A 193 -16.06 -30.75 -38.42
C ASN A 193 -14.74 -30.05 -38.10
#